data_0e34b6391ad18f50d9917b4d7f7eadb7
#
_entry.id   0e34b6391ad18f50d9917b4d7f7eadb7
#
_cell.length_a   1.000
_cell.length_b   1.000
_cell.length_c   1.000
_cell.angle_alpha   90.00
_cell.angle_beta   90.00
_cell.angle_gamma   90.00
#
_symmetry.space_group_name_H-M   'P 1'
#
loop_
_entity.id
_entity.type
_entity.pdbx_description
1 polymer ?
#
loop_
_entity_poly.entity_id
_entity_poly.type
_entity_poly.pdbx_seq_one_letter_code
_entity_poly.pdbx_strand_id
1 'polypeptide(L)'
;RGLGDVYKRQPVGRGQRELIIGDRKTGKTTIAIDTIINQKGLGVKCIYVAIGQKASTVAQTVATLEEFGALEYTVVVVAPASDPAPFKYLAPYAGCAVGQHWMDNGEHALVVYDDLSKQAEAYRQMALLLRRPPGREAYPGDVFYLHSRLLERAAKLSDDLGAGSLTALPVIETKAGDVSAYIPTNVISITDGQIFLQDDLFKSGVRPAVDVGLS
;
A
#
# COMPACT_ATOMS: atom_id res chain seq x y z
N ARG A 1 6.80 -5.71 30.95
CA ARG A 1 6.50 -5.31 29.54
C ARG A 1 6.43 -3.79 29.51
N GLY A 2 7.29 -3.14 28.72
CA GLY A 2 7.36 -1.69 28.65
C GLY A 2 6.25 -1.07 27.81
N LEU A 3 6.01 0.23 27.99
CA LEU A 3 5.02 1.01 27.21
C LEU A 3 5.19 0.84 25.68
N GLY A 4 6.42 0.58 25.20
CA GLY A 4 6.70 0.33 23.79
C GLY A 4 5.98 -0.88 23.19
N ASP A 5 5.71 -1.93 23.99
CA ASP A 5 4.98 -3.12 23.51
C ASP A 5 3.49 -2.85 23.31
N VAL A 6 2.93 -1.91 24.04
CA VAL A 6 1.53 -1.48 23.90
C VAL A 6 1.34 -0.71 22.60
N TYR A 7 2.26 0.21 22.29
CA TYR A 7 2.19 1.01 21.06
C TYR A 7 2.42 0.18 19.79
N LYS A 8 3.28 -0.84 19.85
CA LYS A 8 3.57 -1.74 18.70
C LYS A 8 2.42 -2.68 18.35
N ARG A 9 1.41 -2.82 19.20
CA ARG A 9 0.26 -3.72 19.01
C ARG A 9 -1.07 -2.98 18.86
N GLN A 10 -1.02 -1.68 18.60
CA GLN A 10 -2.24 -0.91 18.38
C GLN A 10 -2.86 -1.26 17.04
N PRO A 11 -4.20 -1.33 16.96
CA PRO A 11 -4.88 -1.48 15.69
C PRO A 11 -4.66 -0.23 14.82
N VAL A 12 -4.74 -0.42 13.50
CA VAL A 12 -4.67 0.68 12.53
C VAL A 12 -5.89 1.57 12.68
N GLY A 13 -5.67 2.84 12.97
CA GLY A 13 -6.75 3.83 13.06
C GLY A 13 -7.24 4.28 11.69
N ARG A 14 -8.51 4.71 11.62
CA ARG A 14 -9.05 5.31 10.41
C ARG A 14 -8.33 6.61 10.07
N GLY A 15 -7.84 6.70 8.84
CA GLY A 15 -7.01 7.82 8.38
C GLY A 15 -5.51 7.62 8.54
N GLN A 16 -5.08 6.52 9.12
CA GLN A 16 -3.68 6.16 9.29
C GLN A 16 -3.06 5.64 7.99
N ARG A 17 -1.75 5.81 7.87
CA ARG A 17 -0.92 5.24 6.80
C ARG A 17 -0.04 4.15 7.42
N GLU A 18 -0.39 2.91 7.18
CA GLU A 18 0.35 1.76 7.71
C GLU A 18 1.04 1.01 6.58
N LEU A 19 2.36 0.96 6.62
CA LEU A 19 3.18 0.30 5.62
C LEU A 19 3.20 -1.21 5.84
N ILE A 20 3.00 -1.98 4.76
CA ILE A 20 3.25 -3.42 4.73
C ILE A 20 4.54 -3.63 3.93
N ILE A 21 5.58 -4.10 4.57
CA ILE A 21 6.91 -4.21 3.98
C ILE A 21 7.52 -5.60 4.19
N GLY A 22 8.18 -6.13 3.18
CA GLY A 22 8.85 -7.42 3.24
C GLY A 22 9.33 -7.89 1.88
N ASP A 23 10.08 -8.97 1.87
CA ASP A 23 10.58 -9.60 0.66
C ASP A 23 9.45 -10.20 -0.18
N ARG A 24 9.79 -10.58 -1.41
CA ARG A 24 8.86 -11.22 -2.34
C ARG A 24 8.26 -12.49 -1.73
N LYS A 25 6.94 -12.67 -1.90
CA LYS A 25 6.20 -13.87 -1.44
C LYS A 25 6.23 -14.08 0.08
N THR A 26 6.26 -13.03 0.87
CA THR A 26 6.17 -13.10 2.35
C THR A 26 4.75 -12.94 2.90
N GLY A 27 3.75 -12.85 2.03
CA GLY A 27 2.35 -12.72 2.42
C GLY A 27 1.83 -11.28 2.56
N LYS A 28 2.51 -10.30 1.97
CA LYS A 28 2.08 -8.89 1.99
C LYS A 28 0.67 -8.70 1.42
N THR A 29 0.43 -9.23 0.23
CA THR A 29 -0.88 -9.18 -0.43
C THR A 29 -1.95 -9.88 0.38
N THR A 30 -1.65 -11.01 1.00
CA THR A 30 -2.58 -11.75 1.85
C THR A 30 -3.07 -10.90 3.02
N ILE A 31 -2.19 -10.20 3.72
CA ILE A 31 -2.57 -9.29 4.82
C ILE A 31 -3.49 -8.19 4.30
N ALA A 32 -3.15 -7.59 3.16
CA ALA A 32 -3.95 -6.51 2.57
C ALA A 32 -5.35 -7.01 2.18
N ILE A 33 -5.46 -8.17 1.54
CA ILE A 33 -6.74 -8.76 1.11
C ILE A 33 -7.58 -9.18 2.32
N ASP A 34 -6.98 -9.81 3.32
CA ASP A 34 -7.68 -10.17 4.55
C ASP A 34 -8.23 -8.93 5.27
N THR A 35 -7.48 -7.83 5.25
CA THR A 35 -7.93 -6.55 5.80
C THR A 35 -9.18 -6.04 5.06
N ILE A 36 -9.19 -6.11 3.74
CA ILE A 36 -10.36 -5.74 2.92
C ILE A 36 -11.55 -6.63 3.25
N ILE A 37 -11.37 -7.94 3.29
CA ILE A 37 -12.43 -8.92 3.59
C ILE A 37 -13.05 -8.64 4.97
N ASN A 38 -12.24 -8.30 5.95
CA ASN A 38 -12.68 -8.01 7.32
C ASN A 38 -13.41 -6.66 7.48
N GLN A 39 -13.49 -5.84 6.43
CA GLN A 39 -14.29 -4.61 6.45
C GLN A 39 -15.78 -4.84 6.18
N LYS A 40 -16.20 -6.07 5.89
CA LYS A 40 -17.59 -6.41 5.62
C LYS A 40 -18.51 -5.95 6.76
N GLY A 41 -19.53 -5.17 6.40
CA GLY A 41 -20.52 -4.68 7.37
C GLY A 41 -20.06 -3.53 8.27
N LEU A 42 -18.83 -3.03 8.12
CA LEU A 42 -18.29 -1.94 8.94
C LEU A 42 -18.48 -0.54 8.33
N GLY A 43 -19.14 -0.44 7.18
CA GLY A 43 -19.35 0.83 6.48
C GLY A 43 -18.08 1.43 5.88
N VAL A 44 -17.08 0.62 5.61
CA VAL A 44 -15.83 1.02 4.97
C VAL A 44 -15.82 0.58 3.52
N LYS A 45 -15.62 1.52 2.61
CA LYS A 45 -15.42 1.26 1.18
C LYS A 45 -13.95 1.02 0.91
N CYS A 46 -13.63 0.01 0.13
CA CYS A 46 -12.26 -0.41 -0.13
C CYS A 46 -11.85 -0.16 -1.56
N ILE A 47 -10.57 0.15 -1.77
CA ILE A 47 -9.94 0.26 -3.07
C ILE A 47 -8.69 -0.63 -3.05
N TYR A 48 -8.61 -1.58 -3.96
CA TYR A 48 -7.42 -2.38 -4.17
C TYR A 48 -6.74 -1.94 -5.47
N VAL A 49 -5.55 -1.38 -5.35
CA VAL A 49 -4.75 -0.92 -6.50
C VAL A 49 -3.64 -1.92 -6.76
N ALA A 50 -3.75 -2.68 -7.84
CA ALA A 50 -2.74 -3.64 -8.30
C ALA A 50 -1.81 -2.96 -9.31
N ILE A 51 -0.52 -2.88 -9.00
CA ILE A 51 0.47 -2.17 -9.81
C ILE A 51 1.57 -3.14 -10.23
N GLY A 52 1.74 -3.33 -11.54
CA GLY A 52 2.82 -4.12 -12.09
C GLY A 52 2.74 -5.62 -11.80
N GLN A 53 1.59 -6.13 -11.42
CA GLN A 53 1.35 -7.55 -11.18
C GLN A 53 0.98 -8.27 -12.48
N LYS A 54 1.20 -9.59 -12.51
CA LYS A 54 0.72 -10.44 -13.62
C LYS A 54 -0.82 -10.46 -13.61
N ALA A 55 -1.42 -10.43 -14.79
CA ALA A 55 -2.87 -10.47 -14.95
C ALA A 55 -3.50 -11.70 -14.26
N SER A 56 -2.85 -12.85 -14.28
CA SER A 56 -3.30 -14.07 -13.59
C SER A 56 -3.34 -13.90 -12.06
N THR A 57 -2.36 -13.21 -11.48
CA THR A 57 -2.32 -12.92 -10.05
C THR A 57 -3.46 -11.98 -9.66
N VAL A 58 -3.72 -10.95 -10.45
CA VAL A 58 -4.83 -10.03 -10.23
C VAL A 58 -6.17 -10.75 -10.32
N ALA A 59 -6.36 -11.60 -11.33
CA ALA A 59 -7.58 -12.40 -11.50
C ALA A 59 -7.83 -13.30 -10.28
N GLN A 60 -6.80 -13.92 -9.73
CA GLN A 60 -6.90 -14.74 -8.53
C GLN A 60 -7.31 -13.91 -7.30
N THR A 61 -6.73 -12.73 -7.15
CA THR A 61 -7.07 -11.80 -6.07
C THR A 61 -8.53 -11.35 -6.16
N VAL A 62 -9.00 -10.99 -7.36
CA VAL A 62 -10.40 -10.61 -7.61
C VAL A 62 -11.34 -11.77 -7.30
N ALA A 63 -11.01 -12.99 -7.73
CA ALA A 63 -11.80 -14.17 -7.42
C ALA A 63 -11.91 -14.42 -5.90
N THR A 64 -10.83 -14.22 -5.17
CA THR A 64 -10.85 -14.31 -3.69
C THR A 64 -11.76 -13.26 -3.07
N LEU A 65 -11.70 -12.02 -3.53
CA LEU A 65 -12.59 -10.95 -3.04
C LEU A 65 -14.06 -11.25 -3.36
N GLU A 66 -14.35 -11.82 -4.52
CA GLU A 66 -15.69 -12.23 -4.92
C GLU A 66 -16.21 -13.36 -4.05
N GLU A 67 -15.42 -14.39 -3.80
CA GLU A 67 -15.76 -15.55 -2.96
C GLU A 67 -16.20 -15.13 -1.55
N PHE A 68 -15.53 -14.15 -0.96
CA PHE A 68 -15.88 -13.61 0.36
C PHE A 68 -16.92 -12.48 0.31
N GLY A 69 -17.46 -12.15 -0.85
CA GLY A 69 -18.46 -11.08 -1.02
C GLY A 69 -17.89 -9.67 -0.82
N ALA A 70 -16.58 -9.51 -0.93
CA ALA A 70 -15.91 -8.22 -0.71
C ALA A 70 -16.02 -7.27 -1.91
N LEU A 71 -16.37 -7.77 -3.11
CA LEU A 71 -16.55 -6.91 -4.29
C LEU A 71 -17.78 -5.98 -4.16
N GLU A 72 -18.71 -6.27 -3.26
CA GLU A 72 -19.87 -5.40 -3.02
C GLU A 72 -19.48 -4.02 -2.49
N TYR A 73 -18.33 -3.92 -1.82
CA TYR A 73 -17.81 -2.66 -1.25
C TYR A 73 -16.37 -2.33 -1.69
N THR A 74 -15.86 -3.03 -2.69
CA THR A 74 -14.47 -2.87 -3.14
C THR A 74 -14.38 -2.51 -4.61
N VAL A 75 -13.61 -1.46 -4.92
CA VAL A 75 -13.19 -1.10 -6.27
C VAL A 75 -11.79 -1.63 -6.52
N VAL A 76 -11.57 -2.24 -7.67
CA VAL A 76 -10.25 -2.74 -8.08
C VAL A 76 -9.72 -1.87 -9.22
N VAL A 77 -8.54 -1.29 -9.01
CA VAL A 77 -7.82 -0.49 -10.01
C VAL A 77 -6.58 -1.27 -10.41
N VAL A 78 -6.41 -1.53 -11.71
CA VAL A 78 -5.35 -2.42 -12.19
C VAL A 78 -4.51 -1.74 -13.25
N ALA A 79 -3.18 -1.76 -13.06
CA ALA A 79 -2.17 -1.50 -14.08
C ALA A 79 -1.23 -2.71 -14.12
N PRO A 80 -1.51 -3.72 -14.98
CA PRO A 80 -0.74 -4.97 -14.99
C PRO A 80 0.70 -4.77 -15.48
N ALA A 81 1.52 -5.79 -15.29
CA ALA A 81 2.93 -5.74 -15.67
C ALA A 81 3.16 -5.47 -17.18
N SER A 82 2.21 -5.88 -18.01
CA SER A 82 2.24 -5.68 -19.48
C SER A 82 1.92 -4.25 -19.90
N ASP A 83 1.33 -3.43 -19.03
CA ASP A 83 0.97 -2.06 -19.36
C ASP A 83 2.21 -1.16 -19.45
N PRO A 84 2.16 -0.10 -20.30
CA PRO A 84 3.18 0.93 -20.32
C PRO A 84 3.38 1.61 -18.95
N ALA A 85 4.60 2.09 -18.69
CA ALA A 85 4.97 2.74 -17.43
C ALA A 85 4.02 3.86 -16.96
N PRO A 86 3.49 4.73 -17.84
CA PRO A 86 2.56 5.78 -17.41
C PRO A 86 1.32 5.27 -16.68
N PHE A 87 0.78 4.12 -17.05
CA PHE A 87 -0.39 3.55 -16.37
C PHE A 87 -0.06 3.08 -14.95
N LYS A 88 1.13 2.46 -14.77
CA LYS A 88 1.61 2.07 -13.44
C LYS A 88 1.90 3.28 -12.55
N TYR A 89 2.33 4.38 -13.15
CA TYR A 89 2.52 5.66 -12.46
C TYR A 89 1.18 6.25 -11.99
N LEU A 90 0.16 6.23 -12.85
CA LEU A 90 -1.13 6.88 -12.59
C LEU A 90 -2.08 6.05 -11.69
N ALA A 91 -2.00 4.73 -11.74
CA ALA A 91 -2.96 3.86 -11.05
C ALA A 91 -3.13 4.15 -9.55
N PRO A 92 -2.07 4.37 -8.76
CA PRO A 92 -2.22 4.73 -7.35
C PRO A 92 -2.96 6.05 -7.15
N TYR A 93 -2.71 7.05 -7.98
CA TYR A 93 -3.39 8.33 -7.91
C TYR A 93 -4.87 8.22 -8.27
N ALA A 94 -5.22 7.40 -9.25
CA ALA A 94 -6.60 7.11 -9.60
C ALA A 94 -7.35 6.46 -8.44
N GLY A 95 -6.76 5.43 -7.83
CA GLY A 95 -7.33 4.77 -6.65
C GLY A 95 -7.47 5.72 -5.45
N CYS A 96 -6.47 6.56 -5.21
CA CYS A 96 -6.51 7.59 -4.18
C CYS A 96 -7.63 8.60 -4.41
N ALA A 97 -7.85 9.03 -5.64
CA ALA A 97 -8.90 9.98 -5.99
C ALA A 97 -10.30 9.42 -5.70
N VAL A 98 -10.52 8.13 -5.97
CA VAL A 98 -11.79 7.45 -5.62
C VAL A 98 -11.99 7.45 -4.10
N GLY A 99 -10.97 7.07 -3.34
CA GLY A 99 -11.02 7.06 -1.88
C GLY A 99 -11.21 8.46 -1.28
N GLN A 100 -10.57 9.46 -1.84
CA GLN A 100 -10.71 10.85 -1.42
C GLN A 100 -12.12 11.38 -1.66
N HIS A 101 -12.75 11.02 -2.79
CA HIS A 101 -14.14 11.37 -3.04
C HIS A 101 -15.07 10.86 -1.94
N TRP A 102 -14.91 9.62 -1.49
CA TRP A 102 -15.70 9.09 -0.38
C TRP A 102 -15.39 9.78 0.95
N MET A 103 -14.12 10.01 1.24
CA MET A 103 -13.71 10.75 2.44
C MET A 103 -14.33 12.15 2.51
N ASP A 104 -14.29 12.89 1.41
CA ASP A 104 -14.84 14.25 1.32
C ASP A 104 -16.37 14.29 1.45
N ASN A 105 -17.04 13.17 1.16
CA ASN A 105 -18.47 12.99 1.38
C ASN A 105 -18.84 12.40 2.77
N GLY A 106 -17.91 12.40 3.71
CA GLY A 106 -18.16 11.93 5.06
C GLY A 106 -18.14 10.42 5.24
N GLU A 107 -17.70 9.67 4.23
CA GLU A 107 -17.61 8.21 4.27
C GLU A 107 -16.21 7.75 4.71
N HIS A 108 -16.06 6.47 4.97
CA HIS A 108 -14.78 5.87 5.33
C HIS A 108 -14.27 4.98 4.20
N ALA A 109 -13.03 5.22 3.79
CA ALA A 109 -12.39 4.46 2.73
C ALA A 109 -11.05 3.86 3.19
N LEU A 110 -10.72 2.70 2.64
CA LEU A 110 -9.44 2.02 2.80
C LEU A 110 -8.85 1.79 1.41
N VAL A 111 -7.63 2.25 1.18
CA VAL A 111 -6.92 2.02 -0.08
C VAL A 111 -5.66 1.19 0.16
N VAL A 112 -5.49 0.16 -0.65
CA VAL A 112 -4.27 -0.68 -0.68
C VAL A 112 -3.53 -0.39 -1.97
N TYR A 113 -2.24 -0.06 -1.87
CA TYR A 113 -1.35 0.12 -3.02
C TYR A 113 -0.38 -1.07 -3.13
N ASP A 114 -0.66 -2.01 -4.01
CA ASP A 114 0.11 -3.26 -4.12
C ASP A 114 0.81 -3.36 -5.49
N ASP A 115 2.04 -2.91 -5.63
CA ASP A 115 2.88 -2.25 -4.64
C ASP A 115 3.48 -0.93 -5.18
N LEU A 116 3.88 -0.06 -4.28
CA LEU A 116 4.49 1.23 -4.64
C LEU A 116 5.93 1.09 -5.14
N SER A 117 6.60 -0.04 -4.90
CA SER A 117 7.91 -0.33 -5.50
C SER A 117 7.83 -0.38 -7.02
N LYS A 118 6.77 -0.98 -7.55
CA LYS A 118 6.51 -1.05 -9.00
C LYS A 118 6.17 0.33 -9.58
N GLN A 119 5.46 1.16 -8.85
CA GLN A 119 5.22 2.55 -9.25
C GLN A 119 6.53 3.32 -9.36
N ALA A 120 7.40 3.20 -8.36
CA ALA A 120 8.71 3.87 -8.36
C ALA A 120 9.59 3.41 -9.53
N GLU A 121 9.61 2.11 -9.81
CA GLU A 121 10.33 1.55 -10.96
C GLU A 121 9.79 2.11 -12.30
N ALA A 122 8.48 2.21 -12.45
CA ALA A 122 7.84 2.81 -13.63
C ALA A 122 8.20 4.30 -13.78
N TYR A 123 8.17 5.03 -12.67
CA TYR A 123 8.56 6.44 -12.66
C TYR A 123 10.05 6.64 -13.02
N ARG A 124 10.94 5.80 -12.49
CA ARG A 124 12.36 5.79 -12.88
C ARG A 124 12.52 5.55 -14.38
N GLN A 125 11.82 4.58 -14.93
CA GLN A 125 11.85 4.28 -16.36
C GLN A 125 11.44 5.49 -17.20
N MET A 126 10.35 6.15 -16.85
CA MET A 126 9.86 7.35 -17.53
C MET A 126 10.88 8.49 -17.45
N ALA A 127 11.45 8.74 -16.26
CA ALA A 127 12.43 9.80 -16.04
C ALA A 127 13.70 9.58 -16.87
N LEU A 128 14.20 8.34 -16.94
CA LEU A 128 15.37 7.98 -17.75
C LEU A 128 15.11 8.15 -19.26
N LEU A 129 13.93 7.78 -19.74
CA LEU A 129 13.53 7.99 -21.13
C LEU A 129 13.45 9.49 -21.49
N LEU A 130 13.02 10.31 -20.54
CA LEU A 130 12.98 11.77 -20.68
C LEU A 130 14.33 12.43 -20.43
N ARG A 131 15.40 11.63 -20.27
CA ARG A 131 16.78 12.09 -20.00
C ARG A 131 16.91 12.98 -18.77
N ARG A 132 16.06 12.78 -17.77
CA ARG A 132 16.22 13.45 -16.47
C ARG A 132 17.43 12.84 -15.75
N PRO A 133 18.25 13.67 -15.07
CA PRO A 133 19.45 13.17 -14.41
C PRO A 133 19.09 12.18 -13.29
N PRO A 134 19.71 10.99 -13.29
CA PRO A 134 19.49 10.00 -12.24
C PRO A 134 20.15 10.41 -10.92
N GLY A 135 19.46 10.16 -9.82
CA GLY A 135 20.00 10.28 -8.46
C GLY A 135 20.37 8.91 -7.88
N ARG A 136 20.16 8.75 -6.58
CA ARG A 136 20.42 7.50 -5.86
C ARG A 136 19.62 6.34 -6.47
N GLU A 137 20.29 5.20 -6.69
CA GLU A 137 19.74 4.01 -7.33
C GLU A 137 19.07 4.29 -8.69
N ALA A 138 19.58 5.30 -9.40
CA ALA A 138 19.04 5.78 -10.67
C ALA A 138 17.61 6.34 -10.62
N TYR A 139 17.05 6.56 -9.44
CA TYR A 139 15.78 7.26 -9.30
C TYR A 139 15.92 8.76 -9.55
N PRO A 140 14.89 9.43 -10.11
CA PRO A 140 14.91 10.89 -10.21
C PRO A 140 14.88 11.53 -8.81
N GLY A 141 15.40 12.75 -8.69
CA GLY A 141 15.52 13.45 -7.41
C GLY A 141 14.20 13.70 -6.67
N ASP A 142 13.08 13.67 -7.39
CA ASP A 142 11.74 13.90 -6.86
C ASP A 142 10.94 12.62 -6.57
N VAL A 143 11.57 11.44 -6.55
CA VAL A 143 10.88 10.18 -6.26
C VAL A 143 10.28 10.14 -4.85
N PHE A 144 10.87 10.81 -3.88
CA PHE A 144 10.27 10.97 -2.56
C PHE A 144 8.91 11.68 -2.66
N TYR A 145 8.82 12.74 -3.44
CA TYR A 145 7.59 13.48 -3.66
C TYR A 145 6.51 12.66 -4.39
N LEU A 146 6.92 11.71 -5.24
CA LEU A 146 6.01 10.76 -5.86
C LEU A 146 5.13 10.04 -4.82
N HIS A 147 5.74 9.53 -3.76
CA HIS A 147 5.04 8.78 -2.71
C HIS A 147 4.46 9.69 -1.62
N SER A 148 5.14 10.78 -1.23
CA SER A 148 4.63 11.66 -0.19
C SER A 148 3.32 12.35 -0.60
N ARG A 149 3.24 12.90 -1.81
CA ARG A 149 2.00 13.53 -2.31
C ARG A 149 0.84 12.56 -2.50
N LEU A 150 1.11 11.26 -2.63
CA LEU A 150 0.10 10.21 -2.66
C LEU A 150 -0.39 9.86 -1.26
N LEU A 151 0.54 9.51 -0.37
CA LEU A 151 0.24 8.97 0.95
C LEU A 151 -0.27 10.03 1.92
N GLU A 152 0.18 11.27 1.80
CA GLU A 152 -0.29 12.38 2.65
C GLU A 152 -1.75 12.78 2.41
N ARG A 153 -2.36 12.28 1.35
CA ARG A 153 -3.81 12.46 1.09
C ARG A 153 -4.67 11.59 2.00
N ALA A 154 -4.12 10.53 2.60
CA ALA A 154 -4.79 9.72 3.61
C ALA A 154 -4.90 10.51 4.92
N ALA A 155 -6.12 10.67 5.42
CA ALA A 155 -6.40 11.46 6.60
C ALA A 155 -7.72 11.05 7.26
N LYS A 156 -7.91 11.49 8.50
CA LYS A 156 -9.20 11.53 9.19
C LYS A 156 -9.63 12.98 9.28
N LEU A 157 -10.71 13.32 8.63
CA LEU A 157 -11.26 14.67 8.66
C LEU A 157 -11.93 15.00 10.00
N SER A 158 -11.96 16.29 10.33
CA SER A 158 -12.70 16.79 11.50
C SER A 158 -14.21 16.67 11.30
N ASP A 159 -14.96 16.78 12.38
CA ASP A 159 -16.43 16.73 12.33
C ASP A 159 -17.02 17.85 11.47
N ASP A 160 -16.41 19.02 11.50
CA ASP A 160 -16.82 20.16 10.68
C ASP A 160 -16.68 19.91 9.17
N LEU A 161 -15.80 18.97 8.78
CA LEU A 161 -15.57 18.56 7.39
C LEU A 161 -16.27 17.23 7.04
N GLY A 162 -17.22 16.78 7.88
CA GLY A 162 -18.00 15.58 7.64
C GLY A 162 -17.42 14.29 8.24
N ALA A 163 -16.32 14.36 9.00
CA ALA A 163 -15.71 13.24 9.73
C ALA A 163 -15.31 12.02 8.88
N GLY A 164 -15.22 12.14 7.57
CA GLY A 164 -14.77 11.09 6.66
C GLY A 164 -13.32 10.69 6.90
N SER A 165 -12.91 9.54 6.37
CA SER A 165 -11.54 9.09 6.47
C SER A 165 -11.07 8.34 5.22
N LEU A 166 -9.76 8.44 4.96
CA LEU A 166 -9.05 7.63 3.98
C LEU A 166 -7.84 7.00 4.67
N THR A 167 -7.89 5.70 4.84
CA THR A 167 -6.81 4.89 5.41
C THR A 167 -5.99 4.27 4.29
N ALA A 168 -4.68 4.35 4.35
CA ALA A 168 -3.79 3.83 3.32
C ALA A 168 -2.94 2.66 3.85
N LEU A 169 -2.89 1.58 3.08
CA LEU A 169 -1.99 0.45 3.27
C LEU A 169 -1.06 0.35 2.05
N PRO A 170 0.01 1.14 2.02
CA PRO A 170 1.04 0.97 0.98
C PRO A 170 1.82 -0.32 1.21
N VAL A 171 2.13 -1.00 0.13
CA VAL A 171 2.96 -2.20 0.11
C VAL A 171 4.30 -1.87 -0.54
N ILE A 172 5.38 -2.26 0.09
CA ILE A 172 6.76 -2.12 -0.43
C ILE A 172 7.43 -3.49 -0.42
N GLU A 173 8.08 -3.81 -1.54
CA GLU A 173 8.91 -5.00 -1.67
C GLU A 173 10.36 -4.67 -1.33
N THR A 174 10.96 -5.44 -0.42
CA THR A 174 12.39 -5.40 -0.12
C THR A 174 13.14 -6.51 -0.86
N LYS A 175 14.45 -6.38 -0.92
CA LYS A 175 15.36 -7.43 -1.42
C LYS A 175 16.28 -7.85 -0.28
N ALA A 176 16.27 -9.14 0.04
CA ALA A 176 17.07 -9.71 1.12
C ALA A 176 16.89 -9.01 2.49
N GLY A 177 15.67 -8.57 2.78
CA GLY A 177 15.34 -7.87 4.04
C GLY A 177 15.93 -6.47 4.18
N ASP A 178 16.50 -5.90 3.12
CA ASP A 178 17.15 -4.58 3.18
C ASP A 178 16.12 -3.44 3.24
N VAL A 179 15.84 -2.98 4.45
CA VAL A 179 14.98 -1.80 4.71
C VAL A 179 15.75 -0.49 4.60
N SER A 180 17.08 -0.52 4.42
CA SER A 180 17.91 0.66 4.25
C SER A 180 18.00 1.16 2.80
N ALA A 181 17.44 0.41 1.86
CA ALA A 181 17.35 0.81 0.46
C ALA A 181 16.54 2.11 0.30
N TYR A 182 16.70 2.78 -0.85
CA TYR A 182 16.19 4.14 -1.04
C TYR A 182 14.66 4.23 -0.95
N ILE A 183 13.93 3.41 -1.67
CA ILE A 183 12.47 3.47 -1.67
C ILE A 183 11.88 3.01 -0.32
N PRO A 184 12.30 1.89 0.29
CA PRO A 184 11.87 1.53 1.63
C PRO A 184 12.04 2.64 2.67
N THR A 185 13.23 3.24 2.77
CA THR A 185 13.48 4.33 3.72
C THR A 185 12.60 5.55 3.51
N ASN A 186 12.36 5.92 2.26
CA ASN A 186 11.47 7.04 1.94
C ASN A 186 10.04 6.77 2.41
N VAL A 187 9.50 5.59 2.14
CA VAL A 187 8.11 5.25 2.50
C VAL A 187 7.95 5.06 4.01
N ILE A 188 8.94 4.47 4.69
CA ILE A 188 8.96 4.37 6.15
C ILE A 188 8.86 5.77 6.79
N SER A 189 9.55 6.77 6.24
CA SER A 189 9.52 8.13 6.77
C SER A 189 8.18 8.86 6.54
N ILE A 190 7.41 8.46 5.53
CA ILE A 190 6.10 9.06 5.21
C ILE A 190 4.98 8.43 6.04
N THR A 191 5.08 7.15 6.37
CA THR A 191 4.02 6.38 7.03
C THR A 191 4.06 6.52 8.55
N ASP A 192 2.93 6.24 9.19
CA ASP A 192 2.76 6.37 10.64
C ASP A 192 3.22 5.13 11.40
N GLY A 193 3.43 4.02 10.71
CA GLY A 193 3.90 2.76 11.25
C GLY A 193 4.11 1.73 10.15
N GLN A 194 4.59 0.55 10.51
CA GLN A 194 4.92 -0.50 9.55
C GLN A 194 4.65 -1.89 10.10
N ILE A 195 4.23 -2.78 9.20
CA ILE A 195 4.16 -4.22 9.43
C ILE A 195 5.29 -4.84 8.62
N PHE A 196 6.35 -5.27 9.30
CA PHE A 196 7.51 -5.88 8.67
C PHE A 196 7.34 -7.40 8.59
N LEU A 197 7.38 -7.95 7.37
CA LEU A 197 7.30 -9.38 7.12
C LEU A 197 8.67 -9.96 6.82
N GLN A 198 9.05 -10.99 7.57
CA GLN A 198 10.36 -11.61 7.48
C GLN A 198 10.29 -12.94 6.74
N ASP A 199 11.17 -13.11 5.75
CA ASP A 199 11.19 -14.31 4.89
C ASP A 199 11.49 -15.59 5.66
N ASP A 200 12.42 -15.54 6.62
CA ASP A 200 12.78 -16.68 7.46
C ASP A 200 11.61 -17.17 8.32
N LEU A 201 10.81 -16.25 8.87
CA LEU A 201 9.58 -16.58 9.60
C LEU A 201 8.56 -17.22 8.67
N PHE A 202 8.40 -16.70 7.48
CA PHE A 202 7.46 -17.24 6.49
C PHE A 202 7.85 -18.67 6.08
N LYS A 203 9.12 -18.91 5.79
CA LYS A 203 9.66 -20.24 5.45
C LYS A 203 9.56 -21.24 6.59
N SER A 204 9.68 -20.79 7.83
CA SER A 204 9.49 -21.62 9.02
C SER A 204 8.05 -21.96 9.35
N GLY A 205 7.09 -21.43 8.57
CA GLY A 205 5.66 -21.70 8.73
C GLY A 205 4.92 -20.70 9.65
N VAL A 206 5.58 -19.66 10.13
CA VAL A 206 4.91 -18.58 10.89
C VAL A 206 4.14 -17.68 9.91
N ARG A 207 2.82 -17.68 10.01
CA ARG A 207 1.93 -16.90 9.14
C ARG A 207 0.82 -16.26 9.93
N PRO A 208 0.67 -14.92 9.87
CA PRO A 208 1.51 -13.96 9.15
C PRO A 208 2.95 -13.90 9.72
N ALA A 209 3.93 -13.71 8.83
CA ALA A 209 5.36 -13.71 9.15
C ALA A 209 5.82 -12.35 9.73
N VAL A 210 5.08 -11.79 10.67
CA VAL A 210 5.32 -10.47 11.25
C VAL A 210 6.52 -10.50 12.19
N ASP A 211 7.50 -9.67 11.92
CA ASP A 211 8.59 -9.38 12.85
C ASP A 211 8.12 -8.32 13.86
N VAL A 212 7.77 -8.76 15.06
CA VAL A 212 7.24 -7.90 16.12
C VAL A 212 8.29 -6.91 16.66
N GLY A 213 9.58 -7.20 16.45
CA GLY A 213 10.68 -6.34 16.87
C GLY A 213 10.88 -5.13 15.96
N LEU A 214 10.60 -5.30 14.67
CA LEU A 214 10.76 -4.26 13.64
C LEU A 214 9.43 -3.57 13.25
N SER A 215 8.31 -4.16 13.63
CA SER A 215 6.97 -3.63 13.36
C SER A 215 6.52 -2.59 14.37
#